data_326646f2d32b66c0ca93c3fe3bc31d06
#
_entry.id   326646f2d32b66c0ca93c3fe3bc31d06
#
_cell.length_a   1.000
_cell.length_b   1.000
_cell.length_c   1.000
_cell.angle_alpha   90.00
_cell.angle_beta   90.00
_cell.angle_gamma   90.00
#
_symmetry.space_group_name_H-M   'P 1'
#
loop_
_entity.id
_entity.type
_entity.pdbx_description
1 polymer ?
#
loop_
_entity_poly.entity_id
_entity_poly.type
_entity_poly.pdbx_seq_one_letter_code
_entity_poly.pdbx_strand_id
1 'polypeptide(L)'
;AASDVYKRQVIYSLMQEFSQADAPAILFTRLSEEVFASSPTEVRQHYSFDSLARTAFCKKLNQEHKGSVAIVSAGTADGFVTWEAARTLEFMNIPYQVFEDCGVAGLWRLESRIKEINRHHIIIAVAGMEAALGSVLAGLTSRPIIGVPTSVGYGVCDGGKTALNSLLACCSPGLSVVNIDNGFGAACTAAKTFSSFGY
;
A
#
# COMPACT_ATOMS: atom_id res chain seq x y z
N ALA A 1 21.86 -6.10 18.26
CA ALA A 1 23.29 -5.87 17.88
C ALA A 1 23.79 -6.85 16.80
N ALA A 2 24.10 -8.12 17.10
CA ALA A 2 24.63 -9.06 16.08
C ALA A 2 23.59 -9.43 15.00
N SER A 3 22.34 -9.63 15.40
CA SER A 3 21.23 -9.91 14.45
C SER A 3 20.97 -8.77 13.47
N ASP A 4 21.17 -7.53 13.87
CA ASP A 4 20.93 -6.36 13.02
C ASP A 4 22.05 -6.18 11.98
N VAL A 5 23.30 -6.46 12.36
CA VAL A 5 24.43 -6.48 11.43
C VAL A 5 24.24 -7.57 10.37
N TYR A 6 23.84 -8.76 10.79
CA TYR A 6 23.55 -9.85 9.84
C TYR A 6 22.42 -9.52 8.87
N LYS A 7 21.32 -8.93 9.36
CA LYS A 7 20.20 -8.49 8.49
C LYS A 7 20.65 -7.45 7.48
N ARG A 8 21.46 -6.46 7.85
CA ARG A 8 22.01 -5.45 6.93
C ARG A 8 22.88 -6.08 5.86
N GLN A 9 23.74 -7.04 6.22
CA GLN A 9 24.59 -7.75 5.26
C GLN A 9 23.77 -8.54 4.25
N VAL A 10 22.72 -9.24 4.68
CA VAL A 10 21.83 -9.98 3.79
C VAL A 10 21.10 -9.04 2.83
N ILE A 11 20.55 -7.93 3.33
CA ILE A 11 19.87 -6.94 2.47
C ILE A 11 20.85 -6.37 1.45
N TYR A 12 22.06 -6.00 1.86
CA TYR A 12 23.08 -5.51 0.94
C TYR A 12 23.42 -6.54 -0.15
N SER A 13 23.67 -7.80 0.22
CA SER A 13 23.98 -8.88 -0.74
C SER A 13 22.84 -9.06 -1.76
N LEU A 14 21.59 -9.05 -1.30
CA LEU A 14 20.43 -9.12 -2.18
C LEU A 14 20.34 -7.89 -3.09
N MET A 15 20.51 -6.68 -2.57
CA MET A 15 20.50 -5.47 -3.40
C MET A 15 21.60 -5.52 -4.47
N GLN A 16 22.80 -5.99 -4.13
CA GLN A 16 23.91 -6.13 -5.07
C GLN A 16 23.59 -7.16 -6.16
N GLU A 17 23.05 -8.31 -5.80
CA GLU A 17 22.65 -9.37 -6.74
C GLU A 17 21.56 -8.89 -7.70
N PHE A 18 20.48 -8.31 -7.17
CA PHE A 18 19.32 -7.88 -7.95
C PHE A 18 19.51 -6.56 -8.70
N SER A 19 20.61 -5.84 -8.48
CA SER A 19 20.99 -4.68 -9.29
C SER A 19 21.59 -5.05 -10.66
N GLN A 20 21.98 -6.31 -10.86
CA GLN A 20 22.55 -6.78 -12.12
C GLN A 20 21.53 -6.73 -13.28
N ALA A 21 22.02 -6.56 -14.51
CA ALA A 21 21.16 -6.33 -15.68
C ALA A 21 20.14 -7.47 -15.92
N ASP A 22 20.56 -8.70 -15.74
CA ASP A 22 19.80 -9.95 -16.01
C ASP A 22 19.05 -10.47 -14.77
N ALA A 23 19.26 -9.85 -13.60
CA ALA A 23 18.54 -10.26 -12.41
C ALA A 23 17.02 -9.94 -12.53
N PRO A 24 16.15 -10.78 -11.95
CA PRO A 24 14.72 -10.50 -11.94
C PRO A 24 14.40 -9.24 -11.12
N ALA A 25 13.22 -8.66 -11.36
CA ALA A 25 12.73 -7.54 -10.56
C ALA A 25 12.46 -7.97 -9.12
N ILE A 26 12.86 -7.16 -8.15
CA ILE A 26 12.64 -7.37 -6.73
C ILE A 26 12.10 -6.09 -6.07
N LEU A 27 11.16 -6.25 -5.16
CA LEU A 27 10.66 -5.19 -4.29
C LEU A 27 11.07 -5.48 -2.85
N PHE A 28 11.77 -4.53 -2.24
CA PHE A 28 12.01 -4.51 -0.79
C PHE A 28 10.90 -3.70 -0.12
N THR A 29 10.24 -4.27 0.87
CA THR A 29 9.27 -3.59 1.72
C THR A 29 9.78 -3.50 3.16
N ARG A 30 9.23 -2.55 3.93
CA ARG A 30 9.65 -2.31 5.33
C ARG A 30 11.15 -2.05 5.47
N LEU A 31 11.77 -1.52 4.44
CA LEU A 31 13.18 -1.14 4.41
C LEU A 31 13.34 0.25 5.05
N SER A 32 14.00 0.31 6.20
CA SER A 32 14.26 1.61 6.84
C SER A 32 15.32 2.40 6.07
N GLU A 33 15.21 3.72 6.13
CA GLU A 33 16.19 4.63 5.53
C GLU A 33 17.61 4.38 6.04
N GLU A 34 17.76 4.09 7.35
CA GLU A 34 19.05 3.76 7.96
C GLU A 34 19.68 2.51 7.31
N VAL A 35 18.88 1.45 7.09
CA VAL A 35 19.36 0.22 6.45
C VAL A 35 19.69 0.47 4.99
N PHE A 36 18.85 1.18 4.26
CA PHE A 36 19.12 1.55 2.88
C PHE A 36 20.39 2.40 2.75
N ALA A 37 20.53 3.43 3.57
CA ALA A 37 21.69 4.33 3.57
C ALA A 37 23.01 3.64 3.96
N SER A 38 22.94 2.53 4.71
CA SER A 38 24.14 1.74 5.06
C SER A 38 24.70 0.90 3.88
N SER A 39 23.94 0.74 2.80
CA SER A 39 24.42 0.06 1.61
C SER A 39 25.35 0.99 0.80
N PRO A 40 26.35 0.44 0.07
CA PRO A 40 27.26 1.24 -0.75
C PRO A 40 26.54 2.06 -1.82
N THR A 41 27.08 3.24 -2.10
CA THR A 41 26.47 4.17 -3.06
C THR A 41 26.31 3.57 -4.45
N GLU A 42 27.29 2.75 -4.88
CA GLU A 42 27.29 2.05 -6.18
C GLU A 42 26.09 1.10 -6.34
N VAL A 43 25.58 0.56 -5.24
CA VAL A 43 24.39 -0.30 -5.22
C VAL A 43 23.13 0.52 -5.12
N ARG A 44 23.10 1.50 -4.19
CA ARG A 44 21.93 2.34 -3.93
C ARG A 44 21.46 3.14 -5.15
N GLN A 45 22.39 3.63 -5.98
CA GLN A 45 22.07 4.43 -7.16
C GLN A 45 21.18 3.71 -8.19
N HIS A 46 21.11 2.37 -8.14
CA HIS A 46 20.24 1.57 -9.02
C HIS A 46 18.80 1.46 -8.52
N TYR A 47 18.56 1.86 -7.28
CA TYR A 47 17.27 1.68 -6.61
C TYR A 47 16.49 2.99 -6.48
N SER A 48 15.21 2.93 -6.83
CA SER A 48 14.24 3.95 -6.43
C SER A 48 13.79 3.65 -5.00
N PHE A 49 14.30 4.39 -4.02
CA PHE A 49 13.92 4.28 -2.61
C PHE A 49 12.92 5.36 -2.23
N ASP A 50 11.91 4.98 -1.46
CA ASP A 50 10.95 5.89 -0.84
C ASP A 50 10.98 5.69 0.68
N SER A 51 11.32 6.75 1.42
CA SER A 51 11.48 6.71 2.88
C SER A 51 10.15 6.63 3.62
N LEU A 52 9.07 7.24 3.09
CA LEU A 52 7.74 7.18 3.68
C LEU A 52 7.12 5.80 3.52
N ALA A 53 7.14 5.25 2.31
CA ALA A 53 6.67 3.91 2.01
C ALA A 53 7.61 2.80 2.53
N ARG A 54 8.84 3.13 2.88
CA ARG A 54 9.91 2.19 3.25
C ARG A 54 10.10 1.08 2.21
N THR A 55 10.10 1.46 0.94
CA THR A 55 10.21 0.53 -0.18
C THR A 55 11.37 0.89 -1.08
N ALA A 56 11.97 -0.13 -1.71
CA ALA A 56 12.98 0.06 -2.74
C ALA A 56 12.81 -0.98 -3.85
N PHE A 57 13.00 -0.58 -5.11
CA PHE A 57 13.11 -1.47 -6.25
C PHE A 57 13.98 -0.82 -7.35
N CYS A 58 14.64 -1.63 -8.16
CA CYS A 58 15.46 -1.17 -9.27
C CYS A 58 14.81 -1.37 -10.64
N LYS A 59 13.89 -2.31 -10.74
CA LYS A 59 13.15 -2.63 -11.97
C LYS A 59 11.69 -2.87 -11.63
N LYS A 60 10.79 -2.51 -12.56
CA LYS A 60 9.37 -2.87 -12.48
C LYS A 60 9.12 -4.21 -13.15
N LEU A 61 8.04 -4.88 -12.79
CA LEU A 61 7.60 -6.06 -13.53
C LEU A 61 7.19 -5.67 -14.95
N ASN A 62 7.59 -6.48 -15.91
CA ASN A 62 7.20 -6.29 -17.31
C ASN A 62 5.86 -6.98 -17.57
N GLN A 63 4.80 -6.42 -16.97
CA GLN A 63 3.41 -6.85 -17.16
C GLN A 63 2.57 -5.63 -17.50
N GLU A 64 1.66 -5.77 -18.45
CA GLU A 64 0.67 -4.74 -18.74
C GLU A 64 -0.66 -5.11 -18.09
N HIS A 65 -1.25 -4.15 -17.39
CA HIS A 65 -2.56 -4.28 -16.78
C HIS A 65 -3.51 -3.25 -17.38
N LYS A 66 -4.69 -3.69 -17.80
CA LYS A 66 -5.77 -2.81 -18.26
C LYS A 66 -6.58 -2.24 -17.11
N GLY A 67 -6.50 -2.86 -15.95
CA GLY A 67 -7.17 -2.39 -14.74
C GLY A 67 -6.41 -1.25 -14.05
N SER A 68 -7.10 -0.47 -13.25
CA SER A 68 -6.53 0.61 -12.44
C SER A 68 -7.08 0.58 -11.01
N VAL A 69 -6.29 1.10 -10.06
CA VAL A 69 -6.60 1.10 -8.63
C VAL A 69 -6.72 2.53 -8.10
N ALA A 70 -7.80 2.83 -7.38
CA ALA A 70 -7.85 4.02 -6.52
C ALA A 70 -7.33 3.65 -5.13
N ILE A 71 -6.35 4.37 -4.60
CA ILE A 71 -5.92 4.25 -3.21
C ILE A 71 -6.48 5.45 -2.47
N VAL A 72 -7.33 5.22 -1.48
CA VAL A 72 -8.04 6.27 -0.74
C VAL A 72 -7.64 6.18 0.72
N SER A 73 -6.98 7.20 1.26
CA SER A 73 -6.58 7.25 2.67
C SER A 73 -7.43 8.20 3.49
N ALA A 74 -7.67 7.84 4.75
CA ALA A 74 -8.46 8.64 5.67
C ALA A 74 -7.73 9.90 6.12
N GLY A 75 -6.48 9.78 6.53
CA GLY A 75 -5.67 10.89 6.99
C GLY A 75 -4.23 10.85 6.47
N THR A 76 -3.52 11.96 6.62
CA THR A 76 -2.11 12.07 6.24
C THR A 76 -1.20 11.15 7.06
N ALA A 77 -1.61 10.82 8.30
CA ALA A 77 -0.89 9.88 9.16
C ALA A 77 -0.90 8.44 8.61
N ASP A 78 -1.87 8.09 7.75
CA ASP A 78 -1.95 6.78 7.09
C ASP A 78 -0.98 6.67 5.89
N GLY A 79 -0.22 7.72 5.62
CA GLY A 79 0.63 7.86 4.43
C GLY A 79 1.61 6.71 4.23
N PHE A 80 2.23 6.19 5.29
CA PHE A 80 3.21 5.12 5.15
C PHE A 80 2.60 3.83 4.56
N VAL A 81 1.37 3.48 4.92
CA VAL A 81 0.65 2.32 4.36
C VAL A 81 0.12 2.63 2.96
N THR A 82 -0.40 3.85 2.78
CA THR A 82 -0.90 4.35 1.49
C THR A 82 0.17 4.28 0.42
N TRP A 83 1.36 4.79 0.73
CA TRP A 83 2.48 4.80 -0.20
C TRP A 83 3.16 3.44 -0.33
N GLU A 84 3.13 2.56 0.69
CA GLU A 84 3.53 1.15 0.51
C GLU A 84 2.66 0.47 -0.56
N ALA A 85 1.34 0.66 -0.52
CA ALA A 85 0.44 0.13 -1.54
C ALA A 85 0.73 0.74 -2.92
N ALA A 86 0.88 2.06 -3.00
CA ALA A 86 1.17 2.78 -4.25
C ALA A 86 2.48 2.31 -4.90
N ARG A 87 3.55 2.24 -4.12
CA ARG A 87 4.87 1.78 -4.59
C ARG A 87 4.85 0.31 -5.02
N THR A 88 4.04 -0.51 -4.35
CA THR A 88 3.85 -1.91 -4.73
C THR A 88 3.13 -2.02 -6.08
N LEU A 89 2.07 -1.24 -6.31
CA LEU A 89 1.39 -1.18 -7.61
C LEU A 89 2.32 -0.62 -8.70
N GLU A 90 3.13 0.39 -8.39
CA GLU A 90 4.14 0.92 -9.31
C GLU A 90 5.15 -0.14 -9.72
N PHE A 91 5.67 -0.91 -8.75
CA PHE A 91 6.56 -2.03 -9.02
C PHE A 91 5.90 -3.09 -9.92
N MET A 92 4.61 -3.38 -9.71
CA MET A 92 3.83 -4.33 -10.49
C MET A 92 3.35 -3.78 -11.83
N ASN A 93 3.69 -2.52 -12.16
CA ASN A 93 3.28 -1.82 -13.38
C ASN A 93 1.75 -1.72 -13.54
N ILE A 94 1.03 -1.57 -12.42
CA ILE A 94 -0.42 -1.40 -12.38
C ILE A 94 -0.76 0.08 -12.27
N PRO A 95 -1.59 0.65 -13.16
CA PRO A 95 -2.04 2.03 -13.06
C PRO A 95 -2.80 2.30 -11.76
N TYR A 96 -2.45 3.38 -11.07
CA TYR A 96 -3.12 3.77 -9.83
C TYR A 96 -3.23 5.28 -9.68
N GLN A 97 -4.13 5.71 -8.81
CA GLN A 97 -4.22 7.10 -8.34
C GLN A 97 -4.43 7.14 -6.83
N VAL A 98 -3.75 8.07 -6.16
CA VAL A 98 -3.86 8.26 -4.71
C VAL A 98 -4.76 9.42 -4.39
N PHE A 99 -5.68 9.22 -3.45
CA PHE A 99 -6.62 10.20 -2.91
C PHE A 99 -6.40 10.28 -1.40
N GLU A 100 -5.57 11.22 -0.96
CA GLU A 100 -5.26 11.41 0.46
C GLU A 100 -6.26 12.33 1.15
N ASP A 101 -6.31 12.22 2.49
CA ASP A 101 -7.12 13.07 3.37
C ASP A 101 -8.63 13.03 3.05
N CYS A 102 -9.14 11.83 2.78
CA CYS A 102 -10.55 11.57 2.49
C CYS A 102 -11.33 11.05 3.73
N GLY A 103 -10.81 11.31 4.95
CA GLY A 103 -11.43 10.84 6.18
C GLY A 103 -12.82 11.42 6.43
N VAL A 104 -13.66 10.65 7.13
CA VAL A 104 -15.07 10.97 7.37
C VAL A 104 -15.28 12.18 8.29
N ALA A 105 -14.26 12.63 9.03
CA ALA A 105 -14.29 13.86 9.79
C ALA A 105 -14.51 15.11 8.92
N GLY A 106 -14.23 14.99 7.61
CA GLY A 106 -14.55 16.01 6.62
C GLY A 106 -15.14 15.35 5.38
N LEU A 107 -16.30 14.73 5.51
CA LEU A 107 -16.93 13.88 4.50
C LEU A 107 -17.03 14.51 3.11
N TRP A 108 -17.20 15.81 3.03
CA TRP A 108 -17.24 16.60 1.79
C TRP A 108 -15.98 16.41 0.92
N ARG A 109 -14.82 16.10 1.54
CA ARG A 109 -13.57 15.84 0.81
C ARG A 109 -13.67 14.53 0.01
N LEU A 110 -14.22 13.48 0.61
CA LEU A 110 -14.52 12.23 -0.07
C LEU A 110 -15.59 12.42 -1.14
N GLU A 111 -16.70 13.09 -0.80
CA GLU A 111 -17.82 13.34 -1.73
C GLU A 111 -17.36 14.06 -3.00
N SER A 112 -16.49 15.06 -2.86
CA SER A 112 -15.95 15.80 -4.01
C SER A 112 -15.13 14.93 -4.98
N ARG A 113 -14.57 13.82 -4.50
CA ARG A 113 -13.67 12.93 -5.28
C ARG A 113 -14.33 11.61 -5.69
N ILE A 114 -15.51 11.29 -5.18
CA ILE A 114 -16.14 9.97 -5.38
C ILE A 114 -16.34 9.62 -6.87
N LYS A 115 -16.64 10.61 -7.71
CA LYS A 115 -16.81 10.39 -9.15
C LYS A 115 -15.50 9.97 -9.82
N GLU A 116 -14.38 10.50 -9.37
CA GLU A 116 -13.06 10.17 -9.88
C GLU A 116 -12.60 8.81 -9.36
N ILE A 117 -12.77 8.55 -8.06
CA ILE A 117 -12.50 7.26 -7.42
C ILE A 117 -13.24 6.13 -8.15
N ASN A 118 -14.51 6.33 -8.51
CA ASN A 118 -15.35 5.35 -9.20
C ASN A 118 -14.94 5.06 -10.65
N ARG A 119 -13.98 5.80 -11.23
CA ARG A 119 -13.40 5.47 -12.55
C ARG A 119 -12.44 4.29 -12.50
N HIS A 120 -11.94 3.97 -11.33
CA HIS A 120 -11.02 2.85 -11.13
C HIS A 120 -11.79 1.53 -10.96
N HIS A 121 -11.09 0.42 -11.14
CA HIS A 121 -11.68 -0.93 -11.12
C HIS A 121 -11.72 -1.52 -9.71
N ILE A 122 -10.72 -1.21 -8.89
CA ILE A 122 -10.59 -1.66 -7.50
C ILE A 122 -10.24 -0.44 -6.64
N ILE A 123 -10.75 -0.41 -5.42
CA ILE A 123 -10.42 0.61 -4.43
C ILE A 123 -9.63 -0.04 -3.29
N ILE A 124 -8.51 0.56 -2.91
CA ILE A 124 -7.80 0.25 -1.66
C ILE A 124 -8.15 1.37 -0.67
N ALA A 125 -8.85 1.04 0.40
CA ALA A 125 -9.26 1.99 1.45
C ALA A 125 -8.33 1.83 2.67
N VAL A 126 -7.54 2.87 2.97
CA VAL A 126 -6.54 2.87 4.04
C VAL A 126 -7.00 3.77 5.17
N ALA A 127 -7.19 3.23 6.37
CA ALA A 127 -7.71 4.00 7.49
C ALA A 127 -7.29 3.43 8.85
N GLY A 128 -6.90 4.33 9.74
CA GLY A 128 -6.70 4.07 11.16
C GLY A 128 -7.92 4.44 12.00
N MET A 129 -7.72 4.70 13.29
CA MET A 129 -8.76 5.02 14.26
C MET A 129 -9.87 3.93 14.27
N GLU A 130 -11.10 4.29 13.90
CA GLU A 130 -12.25 3.39 13.73
C GLU A 130 -12.47 2.93 12.29
N ALA A 131 -11.64 3.38 11.35
CA ALA A 131 -11.67 3.05 9.93
C ALA A 131 -13.03 3.25 9.24
N ALA A 132 -13.83 4.22 9.66
CA ALA A 132 -15.17 4.48 9.12
C ALA A 132 -15.17 4.78 7.60
N LEU A 133 -14.05 5.26 7.06
CA LEU A 133 -13.87 5.49 5.63
C LEU A 133 -14.23 4.24 4.79
N GLY A 134 -13.82 3.04 5.23
CA GLY A 134 -14.11 1.80 4.50
C GLY A 134 -15.61 1.54 4.36
N SER A 135 -16.37 1.70 5.44
CA SER A 135 -17.83 1.52 5.43
C SER A 135 -18.54 2.57 4.58
N VAL A 136 -18.11 3.83 4.65
CA VAL A 136 -18.70 4.92 3.86
C VAL A 136 -18.42 4.70 2.37
N LEU A 137 -17.18 4.39 2.00
CA LEU A 137 -16.83 4.08 0.61
C LEU A 137 -17.65 2.90 0.06
N ALA A 138 -17.83 1.84 0.86
CA ALA A 138 -18.59 0.67 0.43
C ALA A 138 -20.08 1.00 0.16
N GLY A 139 -20.62 2.04 0.81
CA GLY A 139 -21.96 2.56 0.50
C GLY A 139 -22.04 3.51 -0.71
N LEU A 140 -20.90 4.04 -1.18
CA LEU A 140 -20.83 5.05 -2.24
C LEU A 140 -20.32 4.50 -3.59
N THR A 141 -19.91 3.23 -3.65
CA THR A 141 -19.33 2.61 -4.84
C THR A 141 -19.87 1.22 -5.09
N SER A 142 -19.85 0.81 -6.36
CA SER A 142 -20.07 -0.58 -6.79
C SER A 142 -18.74 -1.32 -7.04
N ARG A 143 -17.61 -0.67 -6.79
CA ARG A 143 -16.30 -1.27 -7.02
C ARG A 143 -15.90 -2.15 -5.82
N PRO A 144 -15.20 -3.28 -6.04
CA PRO A 144 -14.65 -4.06 -4.94
C PRO A 144 -13.65 -3.22 -4.14
N ILE A 145 -13.73 -3.32 -2.81
CA ILE A 145 -12.88 -2.59 -1.88
C ILE A 145 -11.97 -3.54 -1.14
N ILE A 146 -10.70 -3.20 -1.04
CA ILE A 146 -9.72 -3.85 -0.17
C ILE A 146 -9.42 -2.89 0.96
N GLY A 147 -9.96 -3.19 2.15
CA GLY A 147 -9.76 -2.40 3.37
C GLY A 147 -8.41 -2.72 4.01
N VAL A 148 -7.64 -1.69 4.28
CA VAL A 148 -6.35 -1.76 4.97
C VAL A 148 -6.47 -1.00 6.28
N PRO A 149 -6.70 -1.68 7.41
CA PRO A 149 -6.61 -1.04 8.72
C PRO A 149 -5.18 -0.58 8.98
N THR A 150 -5.00 0.58 9.58
CA THR A 150 -3.67 1.05 9.99
C THR A 150 -3.53 1.07 11.50
N SER A 151 -2.30 1.01 12.00
CA SER A 151 -1.97 1.16 13.41
C SER A 151 -2.08 2.61 13.90
N VAL A 152 -2.44 3.53 13.02
CA VAL A 152 -2.65 4.95 13.34
C VAL A 152 -3.84 5.11 14.28
N GLY A 153 -3.58 5.74 15.43
CA GLY A 153 -4.59 5.97 16.45
C GLY A 153 -4.01 5.97 17.86
N TYR A 154 -4.88 6.16 18.84
CA TYR A 154 -4.51 6.21 20.24
C TYR A 154 -5.63 5.62 21.12
N GLY A 155 -5.35 5.39 22.40
CA GLY A 155 -6.32 4.86 23.35
C GLY A 155 -6.89 3.52 22.91
N VAL A 156 -8.19 3.43 22.76
CA VAL A 156 -8.92 2.21 22.39
C VAL A 156 -8.64 1.71 20.96
N CYS A 157 -7.88 2.46 20.14
CA CYS A 157 -7.50 2.02 18.80
C CYS A 157 -6.57 0.80 18.81
N ASP A 158 -5.86 0.57 19.93
CA ASP A 158 -5.07 -0.65 20.25
C ASP A 158 -4.21 -1.12 19.05
N GLY A 159 -3.41 -0.21 18.51
CA GLY A 159 -2.48 -0.52 17.41
C GLY A 159 -3.17 -0.99 16.12
N GLY A 160 -4.39 -0.51 15.86
CA GLY A 160 -5.14 -0.82 14.65
C GLY A 160 -6.17 -1.95 14.81
N LYS A 161 -6.28 -2.58 15.99
CA LYS A 161 -7.31 -3.63 16.22
C LYS A 161 -8.73 -3.10 16.08
N THR A 162 -8.99 -1.87 16.56
CA THR A 162 -10.30 -1.23 16.38
C THR A 162 -10.61 -1.03 14.91
N ALA A 163 -9.65 -0.52 14.12
CA ALA A 163 -9.78 -0.37 12.68
C ALA A 163 -10.06 -1.71 11.98
N LEU A 164 -9.30 -2.74 12.33
CA LEU A 164 -9.48 -4.09 11.78
C LEU A 164 -10.88 -4.65 12.09
N ASN A 165 -11.30 -4.58 13.36
CA ASN A 165 -12.60 -5.08 13.79
C ASN A 165 -13.75 -4.31 13.13
N SER A 166 -13.62 -2.99 12.99
CA SER A 166 -14.61 -2.14 12.33
C SER A 166 -14.79 -2.51 10.86
N LEU A 167 -13.67 -2.68 10.13
CA LEU A 167 -13.72 -3.09 8.72
C LEU A 167 -14.30 -4.51 8.55
N LEU A 168 -13.94 -5.44 9.42
CA LEU A 168 -14.49 -6.82 9.41
C LEU A 168 -15.98 -6.86 9.76
N ALA A 169 -16.45 -5.94 10.62
CA ALA A 169 -17.85 -5.84 11.03
C ALA A 169 -18.69 -4.96 10.10
N CYS A 170 -18.13 -4.49 8.97
CA CYS A 170 -18.81 -3.59 8.04
C CYS A 170 -20.08 -4.25 7.49
N CYS A 171 -21.22 -3.55 7.56
CA CYS A 171 -22.50 -4.02 7.04
C CYS A 171 -22.64 -3.86 5.52
N SER A 172 -21.79 -3.05 4.87
CA SER A 172 -21.81 -2.83 3.43
C SER A 172 -21.08 -3.97 2.71
N PRO A 173 -21.68 -4.60 1.69
CA PRO A 173 -21.06 -5.71 0.97
C PRO A 173 -19.92 -5.21 0.05
N GLY A 174 -19.04 -6.14 -0.35
CA GLY A 174 -17.98 -5.85 -1.34
C GLY A 174 -16.67 -5.33 -0.76
N LEU A 175 -16.52 -5.33 0.58
CA LEU A 175 -15.31 -4.98 1.27
C LEU A 175 -14.60 -6.23 1.78
N SER A 176 -13.37 -6.46 1.34
CA SER A 176 -12.44 -7.47 1.84
C SER A 176 -11.36 -6.80 2.68
N VAL A 177 -10.84 -7.46 3.70
CA VAL A 177 -9.90 -6.82 4.64
C VAL A 177 -8.57 -7.56 4.64
N VAL A 178 -7.47 -6.83 4.59
CA VAL A 178 -6.11 -7.35 4.80
C VAL A 178 -5.66 -7.07 6.25
N ASN A 179 -4.47 -7.54 6.61
CA ASN A 179 -3.94 -7.32 7.96
C ASN A 179 -3.58 -5.83 8.21
N ILE A 180 -3.41 -5.47 9.47
CA ILE A 180 -3.00 -4.12 9.91
C ILE A 180 -1.66 -3.74 9.24
N ASP A 181 -1.59 -2.50 8.75
CA ASP A 181 -0.42 -1.91 8.07
C ASP A 181 0.07 -2.73 6.86
N ASN A 182 -0.82 -3.42 6.15
CA ASN A 182 -0.45 -4.28 5.04
C ASN A 182 -0.84 -3.68 3.67
N GLY A 183 -0.26 -2.54 3.34
CA GLY A 183 -0.41 -1.91 2.02
C GLY A 183 0.08 -2.80 0.88
N PHE A 184 1.21 -3.50 1.10
CA PHE A 184 1.73 -4.50 0.17
C PHE A 184 0.72 -5.60 -0.14
N GLY A 185 0.11 -6.19 0.90
CA GLY A 185 -0.89 -7.26 0.71
C GLY A 185 -2.13 -6.80 -0.05
N ALA A 186 -2.58 -5.57 0.17
CA ALA A 186 -3.69 -4.99 -0.57
C ALA A 186 -3.36 -4.83 -2.07
N ALA A 187 -2.19 -4.30 -2.39
CA ALA A 187 -1.72 -4.17 -3.77
C ALA A 187 -1.57 -5.54 -4.46
N CYS A 188 -1.02 -6.54 -3.76
CA CYS A 188 -0.93 -7.92 -4.27
C CYS A 188 -2.31 -8.53 -4.53
N THR A 189 -3.30 -8.26 -3.67
CA THR A 189 -4.68 -8.73 -3.85
C THR A 189 -5.30 -8.12 -5.10
N ALA A 190 -5.12 -6.80 -5.31
CA ALA A 190 -5.58 -6.13 -6.52
C ALA A 190 -4.93 -6.72 -7.78
N ALA A 191 -3.61 -6.91 -7.77
CA ALA A 191 -2.86 -7.50 -8.87
C ALA A 191 -3.36 -8.90 -9.25
N LYS A 192 -3.56 -9.77 -8.26
CA LYS A 192 -4.08 -11.13 -8.47
C LYS A 192 -5.51 -11.10 -9.03
N THR A 193 -6.33 -10.16 -8.56
CA THR A 193 -7.70 -9.99 -9.08
C THR A 193 -7.65 -9.63 -10.57
N PHE A 194 -6.82 -8.68 -10.97
CA PHE A 194 -6.66 -8.33 -12.39
C PHE A 194 -6.17 -9.51 -13.23
N SER A 195 -5.15 -10.22 -12.75
CA SER A 195 -4.62 -11.39 -13.46
C SER A 195 -5.67 -12.49 -13.66
N SER A 196 -6.58 -12.67 -12.69
CA SER A 196 -7.63 -13.70 -12.76
C SER A 196 -8.72 -13.37 -13.77
N PHE A 197 -8.93 -12.09 -14.09
CA PHE A 197 -9.98 -11.63 -15.02
C PHE A 197 -9.43 -11.12 -16.34
N GLY A 198 -8.13 -11.20 -16.61
CA GLY A 198 -7.50 -10.78 -17.87
C GLY A 198 -7.45 -9.26 -18.07
N TYR A 199 -7.41 -8.52 -16.97
CA TYR A 199 -7.22 -7.06 -16.95
C TYR A 199 -5.77 -6.65 -16.95
#